data_f41471dd228c7e91980481ad5d7006d3
#
_entry.id   f41471dd228c7e91980481ad5d7006d3
#
_cell.length_a   1.000
_cell.length_b   1.000
_cell.length_c   1.000
_cell.angle_alpha   90.00
_cell.angle_beta   90.00
_cell.angle_gamma   90.00
#
_symmetry.space_group_name_H-M   'P 1'
#
loop_
_entity.id
_entity.type
_entity.pdbx_description
1 polymer ?
#
loop_
_entity_poly.entity_id
_entity_poly.type
_entity_poly.pdbx_seq_one_letter_code
_entity_poly.pdbx_strand_id
1 'polypeptide(L)'
;MLFRSDVRGEQLAALETECHALLTSPKVSRLIERAQASADSLEDWQIANLREMRRQRDHSLAMPNALISRLAKATARAEVHWAEARRNRRYADVAPFLAEVVALTRDRAALLGQHLGLDPYDALLDEYSPGVLTGALDPLFKTLGRRLPSMVQESLTLQMAAPPLPIEGRFAPSRQRALCVEAMKALGFPFDRGRLDESEHSFTEGITGDLRVTTHFEPADPFHGLLAALHETGHALYQLGLPPEWRDQPVGRSRGLALEESQSLLLEMCVVRSRPFLTFLKPMIDRHLGGSGAAWEVDNLYRLLTRVHASPLRIDADELTYLAHVLLRCDLERQLISGKLAAADLSEAWNSLAEVRLGIRPQSDAEGVLQDDHWAVGQFAYFPAHALGGLIAMQLWEAIRNEVEDLDGAIARGDFSTLNQWLRTNVHGVGARSDVQALVKDATG
;
A
#
# COMPACT_ATOMS: atom_id res chain seq x y z
N MET A 1 9.20 25.77 10.66
CA MET A 1 8.36 24.71 10.04
C MET A 1 6.86 25.00 10.20
N LEU A 2 6.35 25.41 11.35
CA LEU A 2 4.91 25.68 11.60
C LEU A 2 4.25 26.62 10.57
N PHE A 3 4.90 27.74 10.20
CA PHE A 3 4.37 28.67 9.18
C PHE A 3 4.16 28.07 7.78
N ARG A 4 4.92 27.02 7.41
CA ARG A 4 4.75 26.34 6.12
C ARG A 4 3.56 25.39 6.11
N SER A 5 3.17 24.84 7.26
CA SER A 5 2.05 23.90 7.38
C SER A 5 0.69 24.59 7.24
N ASP A 6 0.51 25.77 7.86
CA ASP A 6 -0.75 26.52 7.76
C ASP A 6 -0.99 26.99 6.33
N VAL A 7 0.04 27.55 5.67
CA VAL A 7 -0.04 27.97 4.25
C VAL A 7 -0.30 26.77 3.34
N ARG A 8 0.39 25.64 3.55
CA ARG A 8 0.14 24.40 2.79
C ARG A 8 -1.28 23.90 2.99
N GLY A 9 -1.76 23.91 4.24
CA GLY A 9 -3.14 23.51 4.55
C GLY A 9 -4.18 24.39 3.86
N GLU A 10 -3.96 25.70 3.77
CA GLU A 10 -4.83 26.62 3.05
C GLU A 10 -4.79 26.41 1.53
N GLN A 11 -3.62 26.14 0.96
CA GLN A 11 -3.46 25.85 -0.47
C GLN A 11 -4.15 24.54 -0.86
N LEU A 12 -3.98 23.48 -0.05
CA LEU A 12 -4.65 22.20 -0.27
C LEU A 12 -6.17 22.36 -0.13
N ALA A 13 -6.66 23.03 0.90
CA ALA A 13 -8.08 23.28 1.09
C ALA A 13 -8.70 24.06 -0.08
N ALA A 14 -7.99 25.04 -0.64
CA ALA A 14 -8.44 25.80 -1.80
C ALA A 14 -8.55 24.91 -3.04
N LEU A 15 -7.52 24.08 -3.31
CA LEU A 15 -7.49 23.17 -4.46
C LEU A 15 -8.57 22.09 -4.34
N GLU A 16 -8.70 21.46 -3.19
CA GLU A 16 -9.72 20.43 -2.94
C GLU A 16 -11.14 21.00 -3.06
N THR A 17 -11.36 22.23 -2.56
CA THR A 17 -12.66 22.90 -2.70
C THR A 17 -12.99 23.19 -4.15
N GLU A 18 -12.03 23.60 -4.98
CA GLU A 18 -12.23 23.84 -6.41
C GLU A 18 -12.52 22.53 -7.16
N CYS A 19 -11.74 21.48 -6.92
CA CYS A 19 -11.98 20.15 -7.48
C CYS A 19 -13.39 19.63 -7.12
N HIS A 20 -13.78 19.77 -5.85
CA HIS A 20 -15.09 19.40 -5.38
C HIS A 20 -16.20 20.21 -6.08
N ALA A 21 -16.06 21.53 -6.22
CA ALA A 21 -17.03 22.38 -6.88
C ALA A 21 -17.22 21.99 -8.36
N LEU A 22 -16.15 21.61 -9.05
CA LEU A 22 -16.19 21.13 -10.43
C LEU A 22 -16.94 19.79 -10.52
N LEU A 23 -16.60 18.81 -9.69
CA LEU A 23 -17.23 17.47 -9.69
C LEU A 23 -18.70 17.51 -9.33
N THR A 24 -19.10 18.36 -8.36
CA THR A 24 -20.48 18.46 -7.88
C THR A 24 -21.33 19.44 -8.68
N SER A 25 -20.77 20.08 -9.72
CA SER A 25 -21.49 21.05 -10.50
C SER A 25 -22.74 20.48 -11.16
N PRO A 26 -23.86 21.25 -11.29
CA PRO A 26 -25.06 20.81 -11.98
C PRO A 26 -24.83 20.43 -13.44
N LYS A 27 -23.77 20.96 -14.05
CA LYS A 27 -23.36 20.61 -15.43
C LYS A 27 -22.90 19.16 -15.50
N VAL A 28 -22.01 18.73 -14.59
CA VAL A 28 -21.51 17.34 -14.52
C VAL A 28 -22.65 16.37 -14.27
N SER A 29 -23.57 16.70 -13.34
CA SER A 29 -24.76 15.90 -13.07
C SER A 29 -25.57 15.63 -14.31
N ARG A 30 -25.95 16.70 -15.04
CA ARG A 30 -26.72 16.58 -16.30
C ARG A 30 -26.00 15.79 -17.38
N LEU A 31 -24.65 15.91 -17.47
CA LEU A 31 -23.88 15.14 -18.46
C LEU A 31 -23.90 13.65 -18.14
N ILE A 32 -23.72 13.26 -16.87
CA ILE A 32 -23.80 11.87 -16.42
C ILE A 32 -25.20 11.30 -16.65
N GLU A 33 -26.27 12.03 -16.29
CA GLU A 33 -27.65 11.61 -16.50
C GLU A 33 -27.98 11.39 -18.00
N ARG A 34 -27.51 12.31 -18.85
CA ARG A 34 -27.68 12.17 -20.32
C ARG A 34 -26.93 10.96 -20.86
N ALA A 35 -25.70 10.72 -20.42
CA ALA A 35 -24.94 9.53 -20.82
C ALA A 35 -25.64 8.24 -20.35
N GLN A 36 -26.17 8.22 -19.14
CA GLN A 36 -26.94 7.08 -18.63
C GLN A 36 -28.22 6.81 -19.43
N ALA A 37 -28.93 7.86 -19.86
CA ALA A 37 -30.12 7.72 -20.71
C ALA A 37 -29.80 7.13 -22.09
N SER A 38 -28.54 7.09 -22.48
CA SER A 38 -28.05 6.53 -23.78
C SER A 38 -27.22 5.26 -23.55
N ALA A 39 -27.33 4.60 -22.38
CA ALA A 39 -26.49 3.46 -22.01
C ALA A 39 -26.53 2.29 -23.02
N ASP A 40 -27.69 2.04 -23.63
CA ASP A 40 -27.87 0.99 -24.65
C ASP A 40 -27.01 1.20 -25.93
N SER A 41 -26.50 2.41 -26.15
CA SER A 41 -25.63 2.75 -27.24
C SER A 41 -24.15 2.83 -26.90
N LEU A 42 -23.81 2.57 -25.65
CA LEU A 42 -22.44 2.64 -25.12
C LEU A 42 -21.76 1.27 -25.15
N GLU A 43 -20.46 1.27 -25.41
CA GLU A 43 -19.62 0.08 -25.29
C GLU A 43 -19.30 -0.22 -23.82
N ASP A 44 -18.91 -1.47 -23.51
CA ASP A 44 -18.62 -1.93 -22.12
C ASP A 44 -17.66 -1.00 -21.36
N TRP A 45 -16.59 -0.54 -22.01
CA TRP A 45 -15.64 0.39 -21.43
C TRP A 45 -16.26 1.77 -21.11
N GLN A 46 -17.13 2.24 -21.97
CA GLN A 46 -17.84 3.51 -21.75
C GLN A 46 -18.84 3.39 -20.61
N ILE A 47 -19.55 2.26 -20.51
CA ILE A 47 -20.46 1.96 -19.40
C ILE A 47 -19.68 1.91 -18.08
N ALA A 48 -18.55 1.20 -18.06
CA ALA A 48 -17.68 1.12 -16.89
C ALA A 48 -17.12 2.51 -16.50
N ASN A 49 -16.71 3.32 -17.48
CA ASN A 49 -16.23 4.68 -17.23
C ASN A 49 -17.32 5.57 -16.62
N LEU A 50 -18.54 5.47 -17.15
CA LEU A 50 -19.69 6.21 -16.62
C LEU A 50 -20.01 5.82 -15.16
N ARG A 51 -19.89 4.52 -14.84
CA ARG A 51 -20.03 4.01 -13.45
C ARG A 51 -19.00 4.65 -12.53
N GLU A 52 -17.72 4.69 -12.94
CA GLU A 52 -16.65 5.27 -12.12
C GLU A 52 -16.78 6.80 -11.98
N MET A 53 -17.17 7.51 -13.06
CA MET A 53 -17.50 8.95 -12.99
C MET A 53 -18.61 9.21 -11.98
N ARG A 54 -19.66 8.39 -12.00
CA ARG A 54 -20.79 8.50 -11.07
C ARG A 54 -20.32 8.25 -9.64
N ARG A 55 -19.54 7.18 -9.41
CA ARG A 55 -19.01 6.86 -8.08
C ARG A 55 -18.22 8.03 -7.50
N GLN A 56 -17.27 8.59 -8.25
CA GLN A 56 -16.47 9.74 -7.81
C GLN A 56 -17.34 10.95 -7.48
N ARG A 57 -18.36 11.21 -8.31
CA ARG A 57 -19.29 12.31 -8.06
C ARG A 57 -20.15 12.06 -6.81
N ASP A 58 -20.66 10.85 -6.62
CA ASP A 58 -21.52 10.52 -5.48
C ASP A 58 -20.73 10.65 -4.15
N HIS A 59 -19.46 10.21 -4.11
CA HIS A 59 -18.57 10.48 -2.98
C HIS A 59 -18.38 11.98 -2.73
N SER A 60 -18.18 12.77 -3.79
CA SER A 60 -18.01 14.22 -3.67
C SER A 60 -19.29 14.91 -3.21
N LEU A 61 -20.47 14.51 -3.70
CA LEU A 61 -21.76 15.10 -3.31
C LEU A 61 -22.11 14.88 -1.85
N ALA A 62 -21.62 13.81 -1.23
CA ALA A 62 -21.82 13.54 0.18
C ALA A 62 -21.12 14.56 1.09
N MET A 63 -20.12 15.29 0.58
CA MET A 63 -19.21 16.10 1.39
C MET A 63 -19.51 17.58 1.28
N PRO A 64 -19.88 18.28 2.39
CA PRO A 64 -19.95 19.74 2.40
C PRO A 64 -18.58 20.41 2.28
N ASN A 65 -18.47 21.47 1.50
CA ASN A 65 -17.22 22.27 1.34
C ASN A 65 -16.59 22.67 2.68
N ALA A 66 -17.42 23.01 3.69
CA ALA A 66 -16.94 23.37 5.01
C ALA A 66 -16.20 22.22 5.71
N LEU A 67 -16.64 20.97 5.53
CA LEU A 67 -15.97 19.82 6.11
C LEU A 67 -14.67 19.49 5.38
N ILE A 68 -14.66 19.56 4.05
CA ILE A 68 -13.44 19.38 3.23
C ILE A 68 -12.35 20.36 3.68
N SER A 69 -12.67 21.65 3.76
CA SER A 69 -11.72 22.67 4.19
C SER A 69 -11.23 22.49 5.64
N ARG A 70 -12.13 22.09 6.56
CA ARG A 70 -11.75 21.80 7.95
C ARG A 70 -10.84 20.59 8.06
N LEU A 71 -11.14 19.52 7.32
CA LEU A 71 -10.35 18.28 7.32
C LEU A 71 -8.95 18.55 6.77
N ALA A 72 -8.81 19.22 5.61
CA ALA A 72 -7.52 19.59 5.03
C ALA A 72 -6.64 20.41 6.00
N LYS A 73 -7.23 21.34 6.73
CA LYS A 73 -6.50 22.14 7.74
C LYS A 73 -6.13 21.33 8.97
N ALA A 74 -7.02 20.45 9.43
CA ALA A 74 -6.77 19.60 10.60
C ALA A 74 -5.66 18.58 10.32
N THR A 75 -5.70 17.92 9.17
CA THR A 75 -4.68 16.93 8.76
C THR A 75 -3.31 17.58 8.57
N ALA A 76 -3.23 18.74 7.90
CA ALA A 76 -1.96 19.46 7.73
C ALA A 76 -1.32 19.86 9.07
N ARG A 77 -2.14 20.23 10.08
CA ARG A 77 -1.64 20.52 11.45
C ARG A 77 -1.22 19.24 12.17
N ALA A 78 -2.04 18.19 12.11
CA ALA A 78 -1.76 16.93 12.78
C ALA A 78 -0.48 16.27 12.24
N GLU A 79 -0.22 16.33 10.92
CA GLU A 79 1.01 15.82 10.28
C GLU A 79 2.27 16.46 10.90
N VAL A 80 2.28 17.78 11.06
CA VAL A 80 3.43 18.49 11.64
C VAL A 80 3.65 18.10 13.11
N HIS A 81 2.57 18.07 13.90
CA HIS A 81 2.67 17.68 15.31
C HIS A 81 3.00 16.20 15.47
N TRP A 82 2.56 15.33 14.55
CA TRP A 82 2.98 13.94 14.52
C TRP A 82 4.49 13.82 14.32
N ALA A 83 5.07 14.54 13.36
CA ALA A 83 6.51 14.52 13.11
C ALA A 83 7.33 15.00 14.33
N GLU A 84 6.83 15.97 15.08
CA GLU A 84 7.43 16.42 16.33
C GLU A 84 7.27 15.39 17.46
N ALA A 85 6.06 14.87 17.65
CA ALA A 85 5.75 13.84 18.64
C ALA A 85 6.59 12.57 18.43
N ARG A 86 6.79 12.14 17.17
CA ARG A 86 7.64 11.00 16.82
C ARG A 86 9.10 11.24 17.23
N ARG A 87 9.66 12.43 16.92
CA ARG A 87 11.02 12.79 17.35
C ARG A 87 11.17 12.83 18.88
N ASN A 88 10.16 13.35 19.56
CA ASN A 88 10.12 13.43 21.02
C ASN A 88 9.72 12.09 21.67
N ARG A 89 9.30 11.10 20.90
CA ARG A 89 8.78 9.81 21.36
C ARG A 89 7.62 9.96 22.36
N ARG A 90 6.73 10.93 22.12
CA ARG A 90 5.65 11.27 23.04
C ARG A 90 4.33 11.51 22.32
N TYR A 91 3.43 10.52 22.40
CA TYR A 91 2.11 10.57 21.75
C TYR A 91 1.23 11.73 22.23
N ALA A 92 1.34 12.08 23.52
CA ALA A 92 0.55 13.18 24.11
C ALA A 92 0.69 14.52 23.36
N ASP A 93 1.79 14.74 22.61
CA ASP A 93 2.02 15.95 21.85
C ASP A 93 1.13 16.05 20.60
N VAL A 94 0.74 14.93 20.01
CA VAL A 94 -0.12 14.88 18.82
C VAL A 94 -1.58 14.50 19.13
N ALA A 95 -1.85 13.87 20.27
CA ALA A 95 -3.16 13.33 20.61
C ALA A 95 -4.33 14.34 20.47
N PRO A 96 -4.22 15.63 20.87
CA PRO A 96 -5.29 16.60 20.66
C PRO A 96 -5.59 16.90 19.18
N PHE A 97 -4.56 16.94 18.34
CA PHE A 97 -4.69 17.19 16.90
C PHE A 97 -5.28 15.97 16.19
N LEU A 98 -4.83 14.77 16.57
CA LEU A 98 -5.41 13.53 16.07
C LEU A 98 -6.89 13.38 16.48
N ALA A 99 -7.24 13.80 17.70
CA ALA A 99 -8.64 13.80 18.14
C ALA A 99 -9.54 14.66 17.25
N GLU A 100 -9.06 15.83 16.79
CA GLU A 100 -9.78 16.67 15.82
C GLU A 100 -9.92 15.96 14.46
N VAL A 101 -8.86 15.35 13.94
CA VAL A 101 -8.91 14.60 12.69
C VAL A 101 -9.90 13.43 12.79
N VAL A 102 -9.86 12.65 13.88
CA VAL A 102 -10.79 11.54 14.14
C VAL A 102 -12.24 12.03 14.17
N ALA A 103 -12.52 13.15 14.87
CA ALA A 103 -13.87 13.71 14.94
C ALA A 103 -14.39 14.11 13.55
N LEU A 104 -13.58 14.81 12.76
CA LEU A 104 -13.93 15.21 11.39
C LEU A 104 -14.09 14.01 10.45
N THR A 105 -13.27 12.97 10.64
CA THR A 105 -13.38 11.73 9.87
C THR A 105 -14.64 10.95 10.21
N ARG A 106 -15.10 10.97 11.47
CA ARG A 106 -16.39 10.42 11.86
C ARG A 106 -17.57 11.16 11.19
N ASP A 107 -17.51 12.51 11.17
CA ASP A 107 -18.50 13.31 10.46
C ASP A 107 -18.52 12.95 8.96
N ARG A 108 -17.34 12.84 8.34
CA ARG A 108 -17.18 12.39 6.93
C ARG A 108 -17.78 11.00 6.72
N ALA A 109 -17.41 10.03 7.56
CA ALA A 109 -17.89 8.65 7.47
C ALA A 109 -19.42 8.56 7.56
N ALA A 110 -20.04 9.32 8.49
CA ALA A 110 -21.49 9.37 8.65
C ALA A 110 -22.20 9.94 7.42
N LEU A 111 -21.68 11.04 6.85
CA LEU A 111 -22.23 11.68 5.65
C LEU A 111 -22.11 10.79 4.42
N LEU A 112 -20.91 10.19 4.20
CA LEU A 112 -20.69 9.23 3.14
C LEU A 112 -21.61 8.01 3.28
N GLY A 113 -21.67 7.43 4.48
CA GLY A 113 -22.52 6.28 4.77
C GLY A 113 -23.99 6.57 4.51
N GLN A 114 -24.49 7.73 4.95
CA GLN A 114 -25.87 8.15 4.68
C GLN A 114 -26.15 8.32 3.17
N HIS A 115 -25.21 8.92 2.44
CA HIS A 115 -25.38 9.18 1.02
C HIS A 115 -25.29 7.91 0.17
N LEU A 116 -24.36 7.01 0.50
CA LEU A 116 -24.09 5.78 -0.23
C LEU A 116 -24.95 4.60 0.23
N GLY A 117 -25.65 4.71 1.36
CA GLY A 117 -26.43 3.62 1.97
C GLY A 117 -25.53 2.55 2.60
N LEU A 118 -24.36 2.93 3.12
CA LEU A 118 -23.36 2.05 3.71
C LEU A 118 -23.18 2.31 5.21
N ASP A 119 -22.62 1.33 5.94
CA ASP A 119 -22.05 1.59 7.27
C ASP A 119 -20.98 2.68 7.17
N PRO A 120 -20.83 3.57 8.16
CA PRO A 120 -19.84 4.64 8.12
C PRO A 120 -18.42 4.17 7.84
N TYR A 121 -17.97 3.05 8.41
CA TYR A 121 -16.63 2.53 8.16
C TYR A 121 -16.51 1.91 6.75
N ASP A 122 -17.56 1.22 6.28
CA ASP A 122 -17.61 0.69 4.91
C ASP A 122 -17.59 1.80 3.86
N ALA A 123 -18.19 2.94 4.15
CA ALA A 123 -18.14 4.10 3.27
C ALA A 123 -16.72 4.71 3.15
N LEU A 124 -15.94 4.70 4.24
CA LEU A 124 -14.51 5.06 4.17
C LEU A 124 -13.69 3.99 3.43
N LEU A 125 -14.01 2.72 3.64
CA LEU A 125 -13.33 1.60 2.98
C LEU A 125 -13.54 1.63 1.46
N ASP A 126 -14.73 2.02 1.00
CA ASP A 126 -15.05 2.13 -0.43
C ASP A 126 -14.17 3.16 -1.17
N GLU A 127 -13.59 4.12 -0.49
CA GLU A 127 -12.66 5.08 -1.10
C GLU A 127 -11.36 4.41 -1.56
N TYR A 128 -10.87 3.43 -0.79
CA TYR A 128 -9.61 2.71 -1.07
C TYR A 128 -9.83 1.38 -1.77
N SER A 129 -10.93 0.72 -1.46
CA SER A 129 -11.27 -0.62 -1.99
C SER A 129 -12.72 -0.66 -2.45
N PRO A 130 -13.04 -0.09 -3.63
CA PRO A 130 -14.40 0.06 -4.10
C PRO A 130 -15.20 -1.25 -4.11
N GLY A 131 -16.36 -1.25 -3.45
CA GLY A 131 -17.26 -2.39 -3.36
C GLY A 131 -16.89 -3.43 -2.29
N VAL A 132 -15.79 -3.25 -1.57
CA VAL A 132 -15.40 -4.13 -0.45
C VAL A 132 -16.11 -3.68 0.83
N LEU A 133 -16.72 -4.62 1.54
CA LEU A 133 -17.44 -4.38 2.79
C LEU A 133 -16.79 -5.14 3.95
N THR A 134 -16.89 -4.59 5.15
CA THR A 134 -16.41 -5.24 6.39
C THR A 134 -17.05 -6.60 6.63
N GLY A 135 -18.31 -6.77 6.23
CA GLY A 135 -18.99 -8.07 6.31
C GLY A 135 -18.29 -9.21 5.58
N ALA A 136 -17.58 -8.90 4.47
CA ALA A 136 -16.76 -9.87 3.75
C ALA A 136 -15.35 -10.01 4.37
N LEU A 137 -14.80 -8.94 4.95
CA LEU A 137 -13.47 -8.94 5.56
C LEU A 137 -13.43 -9.61 6.93
N ASP A 138 -14.46 -9.44 7.75
CA ASP A 138 -14.47 -9.90 9.14
C ASP A 138 -14.21 -11.40 9.31
N PRO A 139 -14.83 -12.32 8.54
CA PRO A 139 -14.53 -13.75 8.62
C PRO A 139 -13.09 -14.06 8.26
N LEU A 140 -12.55 -13.36 7.27
CA LEU A 140 -11.18 -13.50 6.79
C LEU A 140 -10.17 -13.02 7.85
N PHE A 141 -10.34 -11.79 8.34
CA PHE A 141 -9.46 -11.20 9.36
C PHE A 141 -9.51 -11.96 10.68
N LYS A 142 -10.68 -12.49 11.06
CA LYS A 142 -10.83 -13.39 12.22
C LYS A 142 -10.04 -14.68 12.03
N THR A 143 -10.03 -15.24 10.82
CA THR A 143 -9.28 -16.47 10.51
C THR A 143 -7.78 -16.19 10.53
N LEU A 144 -7.32 -15.13 9.89
CA LEU A 144 -5.93 -14.69 9.93
C LEU A 144 -5.48 -14.42 11.37
N GLY A 145 -6.23 -13.62 12.13
CA GLY A 145 -5.88 -13.28 13.51
C GLY A 145 -5.76 -14.49 14.45
N ARG A 146 -6.44 -15.60 14.15
CA ARG A 146 -6.30 -16.86 14.90
C ARG A 146 -5.11 -17.70 14.44
N ARG A 147 -4.78 -17.67 13.14
CA ARG A 147 -3.74 -18.51 12.54
C ARG A 147 -2.34 -17.90 12.64
N LEU A 148 -2.21 -16.60 12.45
CA LEU A 148 -0.92 -15.92 12.39
C LEU A 148 -0.02 -16.19 13.61
N PRO A 149 -0.48 -16.14 14.88
CA PRO A 149 0.40 -16.39 16.02
C PRO A 149 1.06 -17.78 16.00
N SER A 150 0.31 -18.83 15.63
CA SER A 150 0.88 -20.18 15.53
C SER A 150 1.84 -20.29 14.34
N MET A 151 1.52 -19.70 13.19
CA MET A 151 2.40 -19.71 12.02
C MET A 151 3.72 -18.98 12.29
N VAL A 152 3.68 -17.85 12.99
CA VAL A 152 4.89 -17.12 13.41
C VAL A 152 5.73 -18.00 14.34
N GLN A 153 5.13 -18.62 15.36
CA GLN A 153 5.84 -19.48 16.29
C GLN A 153 6.45 -20.73 15.64
N GLU A 154 5.74 -21.35 14.74
CA GLU A 154 6.23 -22.49 13.93
C GLU A 154 7.42 -22.08 13.07
N SER A 155 7.32 -20.92 12.37
CA SER A 155 8.39 -20.39 11.54
C SER A 155 9.64 -20.04 12.36
N LEU A 156 9.48 -19.41 13.53
CA LEU A 156 10.57 -19.14 14.44
C LEU A 156 11.27 -20.42 14.89
N THR A 157 10.50 -21.48 15.18
CA THR A 157 11.05 -22.79 15.58
C THR A 157 11.84 -23.43 14.45
N LEU A 158 11.31 -23.41 13.23
CA LEU A 158 11.99 -23.97 12.05
C LEU A 158 13.29 -23.22 11.73
N GLN A 159 13.30 -21.90 11.86
CA GLN A 159 14.48 -21.07 11.61
C GLN A 159 15.63 -21.33 12.59
N MET A 160 15.33 -21.73 13.82
CA MET A 160 16.37 -22.08 14.80
C MET A 160 17.24 -23.28 14.36
N ALA A 161 16.72 -24.15 13.50
CA ALA A 161 17.47 -25.31 12.99
C ALA A 161 18.55 -24.91 11.96
N ALA A 162 18.37 -23.79 11.26
CA ALA A 162 19.31 -23.30 10.25
C ALA A 162 19.29 -21.74 10.20
N PRO A 163 19.83 -21.07 11.23
CA PRO A 163 19.83 -19.61 11.27
C PRO A 163 20.66 -19.03 10.12
N PRO A 164 20.24 -17.90 9.52
CA PRO A 164 21.03 -17.23 8.50
C PRO A 164 22.33 -16.67 9.08
N LEU A 165 23.39 -16.71 8.31
CA LEU A 165 24.62 -16.02 8.61
C LEU A 165 24.42 -14.51 8.40
N PRO A 166 24.84 -13.67 9.35
CA PRO A 166 24.72 -12.22 9.19
C PRO A 166 25.64 -11.70 8.06
N ILE A 167 25.18 -10.65 7.40
CA ILE A 167 25.98 -9.89 6.44
C ILE A 167 26.48 -8.65 7.18
N GLU A 168 27.78 -8.61 7.40
CA GLU A 168 28.43 -7.52 8.08
C GLU A 168 29.21 -6.65 7.08
N GLY A 169 29.24 -5.35 7.34
CA GLY A 169 29.98 -4.40 6.49
C GLY A 169 29.33 -3.03 6.42
N ARG A 170 29.91 -2.21 5.57
CA ARG A 170 29.32 -0.92 5.17
C ARG A 170 29.24 -0.86 3.67
N PHE A 171 28.05 -0.62 3.18
CA PHE A 171 27.70 -0.64 1.76
C PHE A 171 27.38 0.78 1.30
N ALA A 172 28.20 1.32 0.44
CA ALA A 172 28.04 2.69 -0.03
C ALA A 172 26.66 2.86 -0.73
N PRO A 173 25.87 3.90 -0.38
CA PRO A 173 24.57 4.18 -1.01
C PRO A 173 24.62 4.20 -2.53
N SER A 174 25.68 4.74 -3.12
CA SER A 174 25.87 4.76 -4.58
C SER A 174 25.96 3.36 -5.20
N ARG A 175 26.53 2.38 -4.49
CA ARG A 175 26.61 0.98 -4.94
C ARG A 175 25.28 0.26 -4.76
N GLN A 176 24.60 0.50 -3.66
CA GLN A 176 23.23 -0.01 -3.44
C GLN A 176 22.29 0.53 -4.53
N ARG A 177 22.36 1.84 -4.83
CA ARG A 177 21.58 2.45 -5.90
C ARG A 177 21.87 1.83 -7.28
N ALA A 178 23.14 1.54 -7.58
CA ALA A 178 23.50 0.90 -8.85
C ALA A 178 22.91 -0.50 -8.97
N LEU A 179 22.91 -1.29 -7.89
CA LEU A 179 22.25 -2.59 -7.81
C LEU A 179 20.73 -2.47 -8.04
N CYS A 180 20.07 -1.53 -7.36
CA CYS A 180 18.63 -1.28 -7.55
C CYS A 180 18.30 -0.94 -9.00
N VAL A 181 19.04 -0.01 -9.62
CA VAL A 181 18.83 0.39 -11.02
C VAL A 181 18.98 -0.78 -11.97
N GLU A 182 19.96 -1.65 -11.76
CA GLU A 182 20.17 -2.83 -12.61
C GLU A 182 19.03 -3.84 -12.45
N ALA A 183 18.61 -4.14 -11.21
CA ALA A 183 17.49 -5.05 -10.92
C ALA A 183 16.15 -4.50 -11.46
N MET A 184 15.85 -3.23 -11.24
CA MET A 184 14.65 -2.57 -11.75
C MET A 184 14.57 -2.62 -13.29
N LYS A 185 15.70 -2.38 -13.98
CA LYS A 185 15.77 -2.49 -15.45
C LYS A 185 15.46 -3.90 -15.93
N ALA A 186 15.99 -4.91 -15.27
CA ALA A 186 15.73 -6.29 -15.63
C ALA A 186 14.24 -6.65 -15.45
N LEU A 187 13.59 -6.15 -14.39
CA LEU A 187 12.15 -6.30 -14.14
C LEU A 187 11.28 -5.53 -15.14
N GLY A 188 11.85 -4.64 -15.96
CA GLY A 188 11.14 -3.91 -17.00
C GLY A 188 10.81 -2.46 -16.65
N PHE A 189 11.38 -1.89 -15.59
CA PHE A 189 11.20 -0.47 -15.27
C PHE A 189 11.88 0.43 -16.32
N PRO A 190 11.14 1.33 -16.99
CA PRO A 190 11.64 2.14 -18.10
C PRO A 190 12.31 3.43 -17.59
N PHE A 191 13.63 3.45 -17.45
CA PHE A 191 14.38 4.63 -17.00
C PHE A 191 14.41 5.79 -17.99
N ASP A 192 13.89 5.61 -19.19
CA ASP A 192 13.63 6.70 -20.16
C ASP A 192 12.34 7.48 -19.82
N ARG A 193 11.44 6.89 -19.02
CA ARG A 193 10.19 7.48 -18.57
C ARG A 193 9.99 7.42 -17.06
N GLY A 194 11.06 7.19 -16.33
CA GLY A 194 11.03 7.12 -14.88
C GLY A 194 12.40 7.26 -14.25
N ARG A 195 12.44 7.46 -12.95
CA ARG A 195 13.68 7.65 -12.19
C ARG A 195 13.58 7.04 -10.80
N LEU A 196 14.75 6.71 -10.23
CA LEU A 196 14.89 6.32 -8.83
C LEU A 196 15.58 7.46 -8.07
N ASP A 197 14.97 7.93 -6.99
CA ASP A 197 15.50 8.96 -6.10
C ASP A 197 15.61 8.46 -4.66
N GLU A 198 16.16 9.29 -3.77
CA GLU A 198 16.23 9.00 -2.33
C GLU A 198 15.21 9.83 -1.56
N SER A 199 14.54 9.20 -0.58
CA SER A 199 13.62 9.85 0.36
C SER A 199 13.61 9.10 1.70
N GLU A 200 13.08 9.73 2.77
CA GLU A 200 12.93 9.05 4.08
C GLU A 200 11.96 7.87 4.03
N HIS A 201 10.90 7.99 3.22
CA HIS A 201 9.91 6.93 2.98
C HIS A 201 9.88 6.62 1.49
N SER A 202 9.91 5.34 1.16
CA SER A 202 9.78 4.89 -0.23
C SER A 202 8.36 5.14 -0.72
N PHE A 203 8.22 5.55 -1.96
CA PHE A 203 6.94 5.71 -2.64
C PHE A 203 7.10 5.70 -4.16
N THR A 204 6.02 5.40 -4.84
CA THR A 204 5.87 5.55 -6.29
C THR A 204 4.81 6.59 -6.59
N GLU A 205 5.18 7.61 -7.36
CA GLU A 205 4.31 8.69 -7.78
C GLU A 205 4.56 9.03 -9.25
N GLY A 206 3.57 9.62 -9.90
CA GLY A 206 3.72 10.15 -11.24
C GLY A 206 2.54 9.85 -12.15
N ILE A 207 2.81 10.02 -13.43
CA ILE A 207 1.88 9.74 -14.52
C ILE A 207 2.53 8.76 -15.50
N THR A 208 1.73 8.12 -16.34
CA THR A 208 2.25 7.23 -17.39
C THR A 208 3.16 8.01 -18.34
N GLY A 209 4.46 7.99 -18.14
CA GLY A 209 5.44 8.75 -18.93
C GLY A 209 6.41 9.56 -18.09
N ASP A 210 6.14 9.76 -16.79
CA ASP A 210 7.08 10.30 -15.79
C ASP A 210 6.78 9.64 -14.44
N LEU A 211 7.34 8.45 -14.23
CA LEU A 211 7.21 7.70 -12.98
C LEU A 211 8.41 7.95 -12.07
N ARG A 212 8.14 8.23 -10.81
CA ARG A 212 9.14 8.52 -9.80
C ARG A 212 9.05 7.54 -8.66
N VAL A 213 10.07 6.70 -8.58
CA VAL A 213 10.26 5.74 -7.48
C VAL A 213 11.28 6.33 -6.52
N THR A 214 11.04 6.20 -5.24
CA THR A 214 12.01 6.60 -4.22
C THR A 214 12.32 5.43 -3.29
N THR A 215 13.51 5.48 -2.68
CA THR A 215 13.93 4.52 -1.67
C THR A 215 14.91 5.17 -0.69
N HIS A 216 15.22 4.48 0.40
CA HIS A 216 16.23 4.89 1.36
C HIS A 216 17.37 3.86 1.42
N PHE A 217 18.61 4.34 1.41
CA PHE A 217 19.79 3.47 1.46
C PHE A 217 20.47 3.51 2.82
N GLU A 218 20.46 2.38 3.51
CA GLU A 218 21.14 2.20 4.79
C GLU A 218 22.55 1.64 4.59
N PRO A 219 23.60 2.35 5.03
CA PRO A 219 24.97 1.84 4.88
C PRO A 219 25.25 0.53 5.62
N ALA A 220 24.47 0.21 6.65
CA ALA A 220 24.61 -1.03 7.44
C ALA A 220 23.76 -2.20 6.92
N ASP A 221 22.74 -1.91 6.08
CA ASP A 221 21.85 -2.92 5.50
C ASP A 221 21.84 -2.82 3.97
N PRO A 222 22.44 -3.80 3.27
CA PRO A 222 22.55 -3.76 1.81
C PRO A 222 21.23 -4.06 1.08
N PHE A 223 20.21 -4.57 1.78
CA PHE A 223 18.96 -5.02 1.17
C PHE A 223 17.76 -4.12 1.47
N HIS A 224 17.81 -3.30 2.53
CA HIS A 224 16.70 -2.42 2.88
C HIS A 224 16.23 -1.58 1.68
N GLY A 225 17.13 -0.79 1.10
CA GLY A 225 16.80 0.04 -0.06
C GLY A 225 16.45 -0.74 -1.32
N LEU A 226 17.01 -1.94 -1.50
CA LEU A 226 16.71 -2.82 -2.63
C LEU A 226 15.29 -3.36 -2.56
N LEU A 227 14.90 -3.94 -1.41
CA LEU A 227 13.55 -4.49 -1.25
C LEU A 227 12.49 -3.42 -1.42
N ALA A 228 12.69 -2.24 -0.81
CA ALA A 228 11.79 -1.11 -0.96
C ALA A 228 11.71 -0.63 -2.43
N ALA A 229 12.84 -0.46 -3.12
CA ALA A 229 12.84 -0.05 -4.54
C ALA A 229 12.14 -1.08 -5.45
N LEU A 230 12.25 -2.37 -5.15
CA LEU A 230 11.59 -3.42 -5.93
C LEU A 230 10.10 -3.54 -5.60
N HIS A 231 9.69 -3.29 -4.36
CA HIS A 231 8.28 -3.11 -3.99
C HIS A 231 7.66 -1.97 -4.82
N GLU A 232 8.29 -0.80 -4.79
CA GLU A 232 7.85 0.38 -5.56
C GLU A 232 7.87 0.14 -7.08
N THR A 233 8.78 -0.72 -7.55
CA THR A 233 8.78 -1.14 -8.96
C THR A 233 7.49 -1.90 -9.33
N GLY A 234 6.93 -2.69 -8.41
CA GLY A 234 5.63 -3.35 -8.62
C GLY A 234 4.51 -2.36 -8.86
N HIS A 235 4.40 -1.31 -8.04
CA HIS A 235 3.47 -0.20 -8.27
C HIS A 235 3.69 0.49 -9.62
N ALA A 236 4.95 0.78 -9.95
CA ALA A 236 5.29 1.44 -11.20
C ALA A 236 4.92 0.61 -12.44
N LEU A 237 5.20 -0.70 -12.43
CA LEU A 237 4.84 -1.61 -13.53
C LEU A 237 3.32 -1.74 -13.68
N TYR A 238 2.57 -1.73 -12.57
CA TYR A 238 1.11 -1.70 -12.61
C TYR A 238 0.60 -0.42 -13.29
N GLN A 239 1.05 0.74 -12.85
CA GLN A 239 0.65 2.03 -13.45
C GLN A 239 1.00 2.12 -14.94
N LEU A 240 2.15 1.57 -15.36
CA LEU A 240 2.56 1.49 -16.77
C LEU A 240 1.70 0.54 -17.60
N GLY A 241 1.15 -0.48 -16.96
CA GLY A 241 0.31 -1.49 -17.61
C GLY A 241 -1.16 -1.11 -17.73
N LEU A 242 -1.60 -0.02 -17.08
CA LEU A 242 -2.97 0.48 -17.17
C LEU A 242 -3.35 0.87 -18.59
N PRO A 243 -4.66 0.80 -18.97
CA PRO A 243 -5.13 1.03 -20.33
C PRO A 243 -4.75 2.42 -20.87
N PRO A 244 -3.85 2.54 -21.86
CA PRO A 244 -3.34 3.83 -22.32
C PRO A 244 -4.40 4.68 -23.03
N GLU A 245 -5.37 4.06 -23.70
CA GLU A 245 -6.50 4.71 -24.37
C GLU A 245 -7.51 5.34 -23.41
N TRP A 246 -7.50 4.91 -22.14
CA TRP A 246 -8.36 5.41 -21.07
C TRP A 246 -7.60 6.20 -19.99
N ARG A 247 -6.35 6.56 -20.23
CA ARG A 247 -5.42 7.19 -19.25
C ARG A 247 -6.02 8.35 -18.47
N ASP A 248 -6.74 9.25 -19.16
CA ASP A 248 -7.31 10.46 -18.55
C ASP A 248 -8.76 10.25 -18.07
N GLN A 249 -9.22 9.00 -18.07
CA GLN A 249 -10.57 8.63 -17.67
C GLN A 249 -10.54 7.81 -16.38
N PRO A 250 -11.59 7.90 -15.54
CA PRO A 250 -11.68 7.12 -14.31
C PRO A 250 -11.50 5.60 -14.49
N VAL A 251 -12.04 5.04 -15.57
CA VAL A 251 -11.94 3.60 -15.86
C VAL A 251 -10.52 3.15 -16.21
N GLY A 252 -9.67 4.05 -16.68
CA GLY A 252 -8.26 3.77 -16.98
C GLY A 252 -7.33 3.81 -15.76
N ARG A 253 -7.86 4.08 -14.56
CA ARG A 253 -7.10 4.12 -13.32
C ARG A 253 -7.05 2.76 -12.65
N SER A 254 -6.23 2.65 -11.60
CA SER A 254 -6.23 1.52 -10.68
C SER A 254 -7.64 1.27 -10.12
N ARG A 255 -8.02 -0.01 -9.98
CA ARG A 255 -9.31 -0.42 -9.38
C ARG A 255 -9.35 -0.25 -7.86
N GLY A 256 -8.40 0.39 -7.29
CA GLY A 256 -8.28 0.66 -5.87
C GLY A 256 -7.00 0.10 -5.26
N LEU A 257 -6.76 0.54 -4.04
CA LEU A 257 -5.49 0.32 -3.36
C LEU A 257 -5.20 -1.18 -3.12
N ALA A 258 -6.21 -2.01 -2.84
CA ALA A 258 -5.98 -3.44 -2.61
C ALA A 258 -5.38 -4.13 -3.84
N LEU A 259 -5.85 -3.82 -5.04
CA LEU A 259 -5.29 -4.37 -6.27
C LEU A 259 -3.92 -3.78 -6.57
N GLU A 260 -3.72 -2.50 -6.35
CA GLU A 260 -2.45 -1.81 -6.55
C GLU A 260 -1.36 -2.37 -5.62
N GLU A 261 -1.68 -2.52 -4.33
CA GLU A 261 -0.80 -3.12 -3.34
C GLU A 261 -0.50 -4.60 -3.64
N SER A 262 -1.44 -5.32 -4.25
CA SER A 262 -1.20 -6.71 -4.63
C SER A 262 -0.08 -6.86 -5.67
N GLN A 263 0.16 -5.85 -6.51
CA GLN A 263 1.20 -5.89 -7.54
C GLN A 263 2.60 -5.67 -6.96
N SER A 264 2.72 -4.77 -5.99
CA SER A 264 3.95 -4.55 -5.25
C SER A 264 4.30 -5.73 -4.35
N LEU A 265 3.31 -6.25 -3.60
CA LEU A 265 3.50 -7.40 -2.72
C LEU A 265 3.77 -8.71 -3.51
N LEU A 266 3.15 -8.91 -4.68
CA LEU A 266 3.46 -10.02 -5.54
C LEU A 266 4.94 -9.97 -5.98
N LEU A 267 5.39 -8.81 -6.43
CA LEU A 267 6.78 -8.65 -6.86
C LEU A 267 7.74 -8.84 -5.67
N GLU A 268 7.52 -8.16 -4.55
CA GLU A 268 8.38 -8.22 -3.37
C GLU A 268 8.41 -9.60 -2.74
N MET A 269 7.24 -10.14 -2.38
CA MET A 269 7.16 -11.34 -1.55
C MET A 269 7.28 -12.64 -2.37
N CYS A 270 6.67 -12.69 -3.55
CA CYS A 270 6.63 -13.93 -4.33
C CYS A 270 7.79 -14.05 -5.31
N VAL A 271 8.23 -12.93 -5.93
CA VAL A 271 9.31 -12.94 -6.93
C VAL A 271 10.65 -12.64 -6.27
N VAL A 272 10.81 -11.46 -5.67
CA VAL A 272 12.11 -10.94 -5.20
C VAL A 272 12.71 -11.79 -4.08
N ARG A 273 11.91 -12.30 -3.17
CA ARG A 273 12.37 -13.17 -2.07
C ARG A 273 12.49 -14.64 -2.48
N SER A 274 12.29 -14.98 -3.76
CA SER A 274 12.41 -16.34 -4.25
C SER A 274 13.85 -16.78 -4.54
N ARG A 275 14.14 -18.08 -4.43
CA ARG A 275 15.46 -18.64 -4.81
C ARG A 275 15.82 -18.39 -6.28
N PRO A 276 14.90 -18.53 -7.26
CA PRO A 276 15.17 -18.16 -8.65
C PRO A 276 15.63 -16.73 -8.82
N PHE A 277 14.94 -15.76 -8.21
CA PHE A 277 15.33 -14.35 -8.30
C PHE A 277 16.68 -14.08 -7.62
N LEU A 278 16.93 -14.68 -6.47
CA LEU A 278 18.23 -14.54 -5.78
C LEU A 278 19.38 -15.16 -6.59
N THR A 279 19.12 -16.22 -7.34
CA THR A 279 20.08 -16.80 -8.28
C THR A 279 20.42 -15.80 -9.40
N PHE A 280 19.42 -15.16 -9.98
CA PHE A 280 19.58 -14.08 -10.96
C PHE A 280 20.31 -12.85 -10.36
N LEU A 281 19.96 -12.45 -9.15
CA LEU A 281 20.48 -11.25 -8.49
C LEU A 281 21.93 -11.42 -7.99
N LYS A 282 22.35 -12.65 -7.64
CA LYS A 282 23.64 -12.94 -7.03
C LYS A 282 24.84 -12.34 -7.78
N PRO A 283 24.98 -12.49 -9.13
CA PRO A 283 26.08 -11.86 -9.86
C PRO A 283 26.09 -10.34 -9.80
N MET A 284 24.91 -9.69 -9.64
CA MET A 284 24.83 -8.24 -9.49
C MET A 284 25.27 -7.83 -8.07
N ILE A 285 24.85 -8.59 -7.04
CA ILE A 285 25.31 -8.41 -5.66
C ILE A 285 26.85 -8.45 -5.60
N ASP A 286 27.48 -9.44 -6.25
CA ASP A 286 28.94 -9.59 -6.26
C ASP A 286 29.64 -8.37 -6.88
N ARG A 287 29.10 -7.88 -7.99
CA ARG A 287 29.66 -6.71 -8.69
C ARG A 287 29.51 -5.41 -7.89
N HIS A 288 28.34 -5.18 -7.35
CA HIS A 288 28.02 -3.90 -6.72
C HIS A 288 28.40 -3.84 -5.23
N LEU A 289 28.19 -4.93 -4.50
CA LEU A 289 28.36 -4.96 -3.05
C LEU A 289 29.63 -5.72 -2.63
N GLY A 290 30.27 -6.45 -3.55
CA GLY A 290 31.48 -7.24 -3.26
C GLY A 290 31.16 -8.49 -2.41
N GLY A 291 29.95 -9.03 -2.57
CA GLY A 291 29.46 -10.18 -1.80
C GLY A 291 30.27 -11.45 -2.08
N SER A 292 30.99 -11.96 -1.08
CA SER A 292 31.75 -13.20 -1.20
C SER A 292 31.66 -14.02 0.09
N GLY A 293 31.80 -15.34 -0.05
CA GLY A 293 31.75 -16.28 1.07
C GLY A 293 30.33 -16.71 1.42
N ALA A 294 30.23 -17.62 2.41
CA ALA A 294 29.01 -18.34 2.76
C ALA A 294 27.79 -17.46 3.13
N ALA A 295 28.05 -16.28 3.69
CA ALA A 295 26.98 -15.33 4.02
C ALA A 295 26.26 -14.77 2.79
N TRP A 296 26.91 -14.76 1.63
CA TRP A 296 26.38 -14.24 0.37
C TRP A 296 25.87 -15.30 -0.59
N GLU A 297 25.94 -16.59 -0.22
CA GLU A 297 25.38 -17.65 -1.04
C GLU A 297 23.85 -17.57 -1.10
N VAL A 298 23.27 -17.98 -2.23
CA VAL A 298 21.83 -17.88 -2.51
C VAL A 298 21.00 -18.48 -1.39
N ASP A 299 21.39 -19.64 -0.85
CA ASP A 299 20.69 -20.30 0.24
C ASP A 299 20.68 -19.49 1.55
N ASN A 300 21.77 -18.77 1.84
CA ASN A 300 21.82 -17.90 3.00
C ASN A 300 21.04 -16.60 2.76
N LEU A 301 21.16 -16.01 1.58
CA LEU A 301 20.36 -14.83 1.19
C LEU A 301 18.87 -15.13 1.27
N TYR A 302 18.43 -16.27 0.79
CA TYR A 302 17.05 -16.72 0.91
C TYR A 302 16.59 -16.77 2.36
N ARG A 303 17.34 -17.45 3.25
CA ARG A 303 17.02 -17.51 4.69
C ARG A 303 17.02 -16.15 5.37
N LEU A 304 17.91 -15.25 4.95
CA LEU A 304 18.01 -13.90 5.51
C LEU A 304 16.80 -13.06 5.12
N LEU A 305 16.42 -13.08 3.83
CA LEU A 305 15.35 -12.25 3.28
C LEU A 305 13.93 -12.78 3.53
N THR A 306 13.80 -14.07 3.86
CA THR A 306 12.52 -14.69 4.27
C THR A 306 12.46 -14.96 5.77
N ARG A 307 13.36 -14.34 6.55
CA ARG A 307 13.41 -14.53 8.00
C ARG A 307 12.19 -13.90 8.67
N VAL A 308 11.41 -14.73 9.37
CA VAL A 308 10.35 -14.26 10.26
C VAL A 308 10.98 -13.76 11.56
N HIS A 309 10.63 -12.56 11.99
CA HIS A 309 11.08 -11.97 13.24
C HIS A 309 10.04 -11.00 13.79
N ALA A 310 9.86 -11.03 15.08
CA ALA A 310 8.98 -10.09 15.72
C ALA A 310 9.64 -8.70 15.79
N SER A 311 9.11 -7.75 15.01
CA SER A 311 9.50 -6.33 15.07
C SER A 311 8.34 -5.50 15.62
N PRO A 312 8.58 -4.48 16.45
CA PRO A 312 7.53 -3.52 16.79
C PRO A 312 7.15 -2.62 15.60
N LEU A 313 7.99 -2.51 14.57
CA LEU A 313 7.81 -1.64 13.41
C LEU A 313 7.22 -2.40 12.21
N ARG A 314 6.15 -1.86 11.62
CA ARG A 314 5.52 -2.41 10.42
C ARG A 314 6.44 -2.42 9.20
N ILE A 315 7.27 -1.39 9.04
CA ILE A 315 8.19 -1.28 7.90
C ILE A 315 9.29 -2.37 7.91
N ASP A 316 9.59 -2.95 9.08
CA ASP A 316 10.56 -4.04 9.23
C ASP A 316 9.88 -5.41 9.25
N ALA A 317 8.56 -5.47 9.06
CA ALA A 317 7.79 -6.69 9.16
C ALA A 317 8.09 -7.65 8.00
N ASP A 318 8.14 -8.93 8.32
CA ASP A 318 8.17 -10.02 7.35
C ASP A 318 6.76 -10.37 6.83
N GLU A 319 6.66 -11.32 5.92
CA GLU A 319 5.42 -11.73 5.26
C GLU A 319 4.30 -12.14 6.23
N LEU A 320 4.62 -12.75 7.37
CA LEU A 320 3.65 -13.18 8.37
C LEU A 320 3.30 -12.05 9.34
N THR A 321 4.31 -11.37 9.87
CA THR A 321 4.11 -10.33 10.88
C THR A 321 3.51 -9.07 10.29
N TYR A 322 3.71 -8.78 8.99
CA TYR A 322 3.06 -7.69 8.28
C TYR A 322 1.53 -7.74 8.39
N LEU A 323 0.93 -8.90 8.16
CA LEU A 323 -0.52 -9.06 8.31
C LEU A 323 -0.99 -8.81 9.75
N ALA A 324 -0.22 -9.22 10.76
CA ALA A 324 -0.55 -8.94 12.16
C ALA A 324 -0.52 -7.43 12.46
N HIS A 325 0.47 -6.70 11.91
CA HIS A 325 0.53 -5.23 11.99
C HIS A 325 -0.66 -4.54 11.33
N VAL A 326 -1.11 -5.05 10.18
CA VAL A 326 -2.28 -4.51 9.48
C VAL A 326 -3.56 -4.75 10.30
N LEU A 327 -3.77 -5.99 10.80
CA LEU A 327 -4.93 -6.33 11.62
C LEU A 327 -5.01 -5.48 12.91
N LEU A 328 -3.87 -5.22 13.55
CA LEU A 328 -3.79 -4.33 14.70
C LEU A 328 -4.38 -2.95 14.38
N ARG A 329 -3.97 -2.38 13.25
CA ARG A 329 -4.45 -1.06 12.81
C ARG A 329 -5.91 -1.05 12.45
N CYS A 330 -6.38 -2.07 11.74
CA CYS A 330 -7.80 -2.22 11.40
C CYS A 330 -8.69 -2.29 12.65
N ASP A 331 -8.27 -3.03 13.67
CA ASP A 331 -9.00 -3.15 14.93
C ASP A 331 -9.08 -1.81 15.68
N LEU A 332 -7.98 -1.03 15.71
CA LEU A 332 -7.92 0.26 16.39
C LEU A 332 -8.69 1.36 15.64
N GLU A 333 -8.52 1.45 14.32
CA GLU A 333 -9.21 2.49 13.56
C GLU A 333 -10.73 2.29 13.54
N ARG A 334 -11.21 1.05 13.51
CA ARG A 334 -12.64 0.75 13.64
C ARG A 334 -13.19 1.20 15.01
N GLN A 335 -12.41 1.03 16.08
CA GLN A 335 -12.80 1.51 17.40
C GLN A 335 -12.75 3.05 17.47
N LEU A 336 -11.76 3.70 16.84
CA LEU A 336 -11.71 5.14 16.72
C LEU A 336 -12.93 5.68 15.96
N ILE A 337 -13.25 5.14 14.79
CA ILE A 337 -14.36 5.61 13.95
C ILE A 337 -15.72 5.34 14.63
N SER A 338 -15.92 4.19 15.26
CA SER A 338 -17.16 3.88 15.97
C SER A 338 -17.32 4.63 17.30
N GLY A 339 -16.31 5.35 17.79
CA GLY A 339 -16.34 6.06 19.07
C GLY A 339 -16.12 5.20 20.30
N LYS A 340 -15.77 3.93 20.13
CA LYS A 340 -15.46 3.01 21.24
C LYS A 340 -14.12 3.27 21.88
N LEU A 341 -13.20 3.92 21.13
CA LEU A 341 -11.86 4.33 21.60
C LEU A 341 -11.72 5.83 21.42
N ALA A 342 -11.28 6.52 22.46
CA ALA A 342 -10.89 7.91 22.37
C ALA A 342 -9.45 8.04 21.86
N ALA A 343 -9.14 9.09 21.09
CA ALA A 343 -7.78 9.32 20.61
C ALA A 343 -6.77 9.48 21.76
N ALA A 344 -7.18 10.00 22.91
CA ALA A 344 -6.31 10.13 24.08
C ALA A 344 -5.82 8.77 24.61
N ASP A 345 -6.61 7.70 24.44
CA ASP A 345 -6.31 6.37 24.98
C ASP A 345 -5.61 5.47 23.95
N LEU A 346 -5.35 5.98 22.74
CA LEU A 346 -4.86 5.20 21.62
C LEU A 346 -3.49 4.58 21.85
N SER A 347 -2.56 5.27 22.56
CA SER A 347 -1.22 4.74 22.82
C SER A 347 -1.26 3.45 23.67
N GLU A 348 -2.06 3.44 24.75
CA GLU A 348 -2.19 2.24 25.58
C GLU A 348 -2.99 1.13 24.89
N ALA A 349 -4.04 1.49 24.13
CA ALA A 349 -4.78 0.52 23.33
C ALA A 349 -3.87 -0.13 22.27
N TRP A 350 -2.99 0.65 21.63
CA TRP A 350 -1.98 0.13 20.72
C TRP A 350 -1.04 -0.86 21.41
N ASN A 351 -0.44 -0.48 22.53
CA ASN A 351 0.50 -1.33 23.25
C ASN A 351 -0.13 -2.66 23.68
N SER A 352 -1.35 -2.60 24.23
CA SER A 352 -2.10 -3.79 24.63
C SER A 352 -2.43 -4.71 23.44
N LEU A 353 -2.81 -4.13 22.31
CA LEU A 353 -3.15 -4.92 21.11
C LEU A 353 -1.88 -5.47 20.42
N ALA A 354 -0.76 -4.75 20.47
CA ALA A 354 0.52 -5.21 19.96
C ALA A 354 1.03 -6.45 20.72
N GLU A 355 0.86 -6.50 22.04
CA GLU A 355 1.15 -7.71 22.83
C GLU A 355 0.31 -8.92 22.37
N VAL A 356 -0.97 -8.69 22.04
CA VAL A 356 -1.88 -9.76 21.61
C VAL A 356 -1.59 -10.21 20.17
N ARG A 357 -1.31 -9.27 19.24
CA ARG A 357 -1.18 -9.55 17.82
C ARG A 357 0.26 -9.92 17.40
N LEU A 358 1.25 -9.29 18.03
CA LEU A 358 2.65 -9.39 17.65
C LEU A 358 3.50 -10.12 18.72
N GLY A 359 2.97 -10.31 19.93
CA GLY A 359 3.72 -10.84 21.07
C GLY A 359 4.78 -9.86 21.61
N ILE A 360 4.69 -8.58 21.26
CA ILE A 360 5.66 -7.54 21.63
C ILE A 360 4.92 -6.32 22.17
N ARG A 361 5.44 -5.76 23.28
CA ARG A 361 5.05 -4.43 23.73
C ARG A 361 6.08 -3.41 23.26
N PRO A 362 5.70 -2.37 22.48
CA PRO A 362 6.62 -1.30 22.08
C PRO A 362 7.26 -0.63 23.30
N GLN A 363 8.55 -0.28 23.19
CA GLN A 363 9.29 0.37 24.30
C GLN A 363 9.08 1.89 24.34
N SER A 364 8.55 2.45 23.26
CA SER A 364 8.25 3.88 23.14
C SER A 364 7.08 4.11 22.19
N ASP A 365 6.44 5.29 22.31
CA ASP A 365 5.39 5.68 21.35
C ASP A 365 5.89 5.71 19.91
N ALA A 366 7.18 5.99 19.67
CA ALA A 366 7.77 5.99 18.31
C ALA A 366 7.86 4.60 17.69
N GLU A 367 8.03 3.55 18.51
CA GLU A 367 7.95 2.15 18.07
C GLU A 367 6.49 1.65 18.03
N GLY A 368 5.59 2.33 18.70
CA GLY A 368 4.17 2.03 18.79
C GLY A 368 3.33 2.91 17.89
N VAL A 369 2.42 3.65 18.51
CA VAL A 369 1.36 4.44 17.88
C VAL A 369 1.85 5.56 16.95
N LEU A 370 3.09 6.03 17.07
CA LEU A 370 3.68 7.09 16.26
C LEU A 370 4.50 6.57 15.06
N GLN A 371 4.54 5.28 14.82
CA GLN A 371 5.36 4.74 13.73
C GLN A 371 4.84 5.10 12.33
N ASP A 372 3.52 5.34 12.19
CA ASP A 372 2.86 5.71 10.94
C ASP A 372 2.15 7.07 11.10
N ASP A 373 2.08 7.85 10.03
CA ASP A 373 1.40 9.14 9.96
C ASP A 373 -0.03 9.07 9.38
N HIS A 374 -0.42 7.92 8.85
CA HIS A 374 -1.66 7.72 8.09
C HIS A 374 -2.90 8.34 8.76
N TRP A 375 -3.08 8.11 10.06
CA TRP A 375 -4.22 8.68 10.77
C TRP A 375 -4.10 10.19 10.98
N ALA A 376 -2.89 10.71 11.12
CA ALA A 376 -2.65 12.14 11.22
C ALA A 376 -2.98 12.87 9.91
N VAL A 377 -2.73 12.23 8.77
CA VAL A 377 -3.09 12.75 7.44
C VAL A 377 -4.51 12.34 7.00
N GLY A 378 -5.31 11.72 7.89
CA GLY A 378 -6.73 11.42 7.66
C GLY A 378 -7.01 10.13 6.88
N GLN A 379 -6.03 9.27 6.70
CA GLN A 379 -6.16 7.98 6.01
C GLN A 379 -6.71 6.90 6.95
N PHE A 380 -8.02 6.85 7.08
CA PHE A 380 -8.76 5.80 7.82
C PHE A 380 -9.40 4.82 6.84
N ALA A 381 -9.56 3.56 7.25
CA ALA A 381 -9.96 2.43 6.40
C ALA A 381 -8.98 2.14 5.23
N TYR A 382 -7.76 2.65 5.36
CA TYR A 382 -6.66 2.46 4.41
C TYR A 382 -6.01 1.07 4.56
N PHE A 383 -5.71 0.67 5.78
CA PHE A 383 -4.99 -0.57 6.09
C PHE A 383 -5.68 -1.87 5.68
N PRO A 384 -7.02 -2.01 5.68
CA PRO A 384 -7.67 -3.22 5.17
C PRO A 384 -7.29 -3.56 3.72
N ALA A 385 -7.01 -2.54 2.89
CA ALA A 385 -6.57 -2.72 1.52
C ALA A 385 -5.22 -3.45 1.42
N HIS A 386 -4.30 -3.21 2.35
CA HIS A 386 -3.00 -3.88 2.39
C HIS A 386 -3.11 -5.38 2.72
N ALA A 387 -3.98 -5.75 3.67
CA ALA A 387 -4.22 -7.17 3.94
C ALA A 387 -4.85 -7.89 2.74
N LEU A 388 -5.81 -7.23 2.08
CA LEU A 388 -6.41 -7.75 0.85
C LEU A 388 -5.38 -7.85 -0.27
N GLY A 389 -4.53 -6.83 -0.43
CA GLY A 389 -3.45 -6.81 -1.41
C GLY A 389 -2.53 -8.03 -1.27
N GLY A 390 -2.10 -8.36 -0.06
CA GLY A 390 -1.30 -9.57 0.19
C GLY A 390 -2.01 -10.86 -0.20
N LEU A 391 -3.31 -10.98 0.13
CA LEU A 391 -4.09 -12.17 -0.22
C LEU A 391 -4.35 -12.29 -1.73
N ILE A 392 -4.61 -11.17 -2.40
CA ILE A 392 -4.74 -11.12 -3.87
C ILE A 392 -3.41 -11.48 -4.53
N ALA A 393 -2.29 -10.93 -4.04
CA ALA A 393 -0.96 -11.25 -4.55
C ALA A 393 -0.69 -12.76 -4.56
N MET A 394 -1.03 -13.46 -3.47
CA MET A 394 -0.84 -14.91 -3.37
C MET A 394 -1.72 -15.69 -4.33
N GLN A 395 -2.98 -15.28 -4.52
CA GLN A 395 -3.89 -15.94 -5.48
C GLN A 395 -3.41 -15.74 -6.93
N LEU A 396 -3.02 -14.51 -7.28
CA LEU A 396 -2.45 -14.22 -8.59
C LEU A 396 -1.16 -15.00 -8.83
N TRP A 397 -0.29 -15.09 -7.82
CA TRP A 397 0.96 -15.84 -7.91
C TRP A 397 0.71 -17.34 -8.14
N GLU A 398 -0.26 -17.93 -7.46
CA GLU A 398 -0.64 -19.33 -7.67
C GLU A 398 -1.15 -19.57 -9.10
N ALA A 399 -2.01 -18.68 -9.61
CA ALA A 399 -2.49 -18.76 -11.00
C ALA A 399 -1.34 -18.64 -12.01
N ILE A 400 -0.43 -17.65 -11.82
CA ILE A 400 0.74 -17.48 -12.67
C ILE A 400 1.61 -18.75 -12.70
N ARG A 401 1.87 -19.34 -11.55
CA ARG A 401 2.67 -20.59 -11.46
C ARG A 401 2.02 -21.77 -12.14
N ASN A 402 0.71 -21.82 -12.20
CA ASN A 402 -0.03 -22.89 -12.88
C ASN A 402 -0.09 -22.68 -14.39
N GLU A 403 -0.07 -21.45 -14.88
CA GLU A 403 -0.25 -21.12 -16.30
C GLU A 403 1.06 -20.85 -17.05
N VAL A 404 2.09 -20.33 -16.36
CA VAL A 404 3.37 -19.98 -16.99
C VAL A 404 4.37 -21.12 -16.85
N GLU A 405 4.65 -21.78 -17.97
CA GLU A 405 5.66 -22.83 -18.03
C GLU A 405 7.06 -22.31 -17.70
N ASP A 406 7.87 -23.09 -16.98
CA ASP A 406 9.27 -22.78 -16.59
C ASP A 406 9.45 -21.38 -15.97
N LEU A 407 8.45 -20.92 -15.20
CA LEU A 407 8.51 -19.57 -14.56
C LEU A 407 9.77 -19.41 -13.70
N ASP A 408 10.09 -20.40 -12.87
CA ASP A 408 11.26 -20.37 -11.99
C ASP A 408 12.58 -20.30 -12.80
N GLY A 409 12.67 -21.04 -13.90
CA GLY A 409 13.82 -21.00 -14.81
C GLY A 409 13.95 -19.66 -15.54
N ALA A 410 12.83 -19.08 -15.98
CA ALA A 410 12.83 -17.75 -16.61
C ALA A 410 13.30 -16.68 -15.63
N ILE A 411 12.77 -16.66 -14.40
CA ILE A 411 13.20 -15.73 -13.34
C ILE A 411 14.70 -15.90 -13.04
N ALA A 412 15.19 -17.14 -12.92
CA ALA A 412 16.60 -17.41 -12.64
C ALA A 412 17.55 -16.92 -13.75
N ARG A 413 17.06 -16.83 -14.99
CA ARG A 413 17.78 -16.26 -16.13
C ARG A 413 17.60 -14.75 -16.30
N GLY A 414 16.75 -14.12 -15.48
CA GLY A 414 16.42 -12.69 -15.57
C GLY A 414 15.44 -12.37 -16.70
N ASP A 415 14.65 -13.34 -17.14
CA ASP A 415 13.59 -13.14 -18.11
C ASP A 415 12.24 -13.01 -17.39
N PHE A 416 11.77 -11.79 -17.26
CA PHE A 416 10.48 -11.43 -16.64
C PHE A 416 9.39 -11.15 -17.68
N SER A 417 9.65 -11.37 -18.96
CA SER A 417 8.76 -10.97 -20.05
C SER A 417 7.39 -11.66 -19.96
N THR A 418 7.38 -12.98 -19.72
CA THR A 418 6.14 -13.77 -19.63
C THR A 418 5.34 -13.41 -18.38
N LEU A 419 6.01 -13.23 -17.23
CA LEU A 419 5.38 -12.74 -16.01
C LEU A 419 4.70 -11.39 -16.22
N ASN A 420 5.44 -10.43 -16.76
CA ASN A 420 4.92 -9.07 -17.03
C ASN A 420 3.78 -9.10 -18.06
N GLN A 421 3.87 -9.96 -19.08
CA GLN A 421 2.81 -10.11 -20.07
C GLN A 421 1.53 -10.69 -19.44
N TRP A 422 1.67 -11.71 -18.58
CA TRP A 422 0.53 -12.30 -17.88
C TRP A 422 -0.17 -11.25 -17.01
N LEU A 423 0.60 -10.49 -16.20
CA LEU A 423 0.06 -9.43 -15.35
C LEU A 423 -0.62 -8.32 -16.16
N ARG A 424 -0.02 -7.90 -17.27
CA ARG A 424 -0.62 -6.89 -18.16
C ARG A 424 -1.94 -7.36 -18.75
N THR A 425 -2.01 -8.60 -19.18
CA THR A 425 -3.21 -9.14 -19.85
C THR A 425 -4.35 -9.34 -18.84
N ASN A 426 -4.06 -9.94 -17.69
CA ASN A 426 -5.09 -10.42 -16.77
C ASN A 426 -5.42 -9.40 -15.66
N VAL A 427 -4.53 -8.44 -15.38
CA VAL A 427 -4.69 -7.50 -14.26
C VAL A 427 -4.57 -6.05 -14.72
N HIS A 428 -3.40 -5.62 -15.22
CA HIS A 428 -3.12 -4.20 -15.45
C HIS A 428 -4.01 -3.60 -16.53
N GLY A 429 -4.12 -4.28 -17.69
CA GLY A 429 -4.90 -3.83 -18.83
C GLY A 429 -6.42 -3.81 -18.61
N VAL A 430 -6.89 -4.33 -17.48
CA VAL A 430 -8.31 -4.29 -17.09
C VAL A 430 -8.71 -2.93 -16.54
N GLY A 431 -7.77 -2.20 -15.90
CA GLY A 431 -8.05 -0.94 -15.25
C GLY A 431 -9.18 -1.07 -14.21
N ALA A 432 -10.07 -0.08 -14.16
CA ALA A 432 -11.27 -0.11 -13.31
C ALA A 432 -12.54 -0.61 -14.03
N ARG A 433 -12.40 -1.38 -15.13
CA ARG A 433 -13.54 -1.91 -15.89
C ARG A 433 -14.39 -2.88 -15.08
N SER A 434 -13.77 -3.75 -14.28
CA SER A 434 -14.43 -4.72 -13.41
C SER A 434 -14.25 -4.35 -11.93
N ASP A 435 -15.08 -4.89 -11.04
CA ASP A 435 -14.78 -4.84 -9.61
C ASP A 435 -13.62 -5.79 -9.27
N VAL A 436 -12.99 -5.57 -8.10
CA VAL A 436 -11.79 -6.33 -7.70
C VAL A 436 -12.07 -7.83 -7.61
N GLN A 437 -13.24 -8.21 -7.08
CA GLN A 437 -13.60 -9.62 -6.91
C GLN A 437 -13.77 -10.33 -8.26
N ALA A 438 -14.48 -9.68 -9.20
CA ALA A 438 -14.63 -10.19 -10.56
C ALA A 438 -13.28 -10.28 -11.28
N LEU A 439 -12.45 -9.23 -11.19
CA LEU A 439 -11.11 -9.23 -11.79
C LEU A 439 -10.25 -10.38 -11.27
N VAL A 440 -10.18 -10.55 -9.94
CA VAL A 440 -9.37 -11.63 -9.34
C VAL A 440 -9.91 -12.99 -9.76
N LYS A 441 -11.23 -13.18 -9.75
CA LYS A 441 -11.85 -14.44 -10.21
C LYS A 441 -11.57 -14.72 -11.69
N ASP A 442 -11.66 -13.70 -12.54
CA ASP A 442 -11.40 -13.87 -13.98
C ASP A 442 -9.91 -14.21 -14.24
N ALA A 443 -9.01 -13.68 -13.42
CA ALA A 443 -7.58 -13.91 -13.53
C ALA A 443 -7.11 -15.24 -12.89
N THR A 444 -7.87 -15.80 -11.94
CA THR A 444 -7.41 -16.97 -11.17
C THR A 444 -8.30 -18.22 -11.31
N GLY A 445 -9.48 -18.09 -11.93
CA GLY A 445 -10.46 -19.17 -12.10
C GLY A 445 -11.48 -19.18 -10.95
#